data_7f14d8dd363bfdc9b1c1275c097b849f
#
_entry.id   7f14d8dd363bfdc9b1c1275c097b849f
#
_cell.length_a   1.000
_cell.length_b   1.000
_cell.length_c   1.000
_cell.angle_alpha   90.00
_cell.angle_beta   90.00
_cell.angle_gamma   90.00
#
_symmetry.space_group_name_H-M   'P 1'
#
loop_
_entity.id
_entity.type
_entity.pdbx_description
1 polymer ?
#
loop_
_entity_poly.entity_id
_entity_poly.type
_entity_poly.pdbx_seq_one_letter_code
_entity_poly.pdbx_strand_id
1 'polypeptide(L)'
;MKTTKTVLLELLIILNLSNVVYSQNSSDIRRTYHWYFGNGAGLDFSSGTAVPITNSPMTAEEGCASISDTCGNLLFYTDGDTVWDRNNNVMPNGTGLLGCWSSTQNSLIIPQPGNDSLYYIFLTDCGEHLGANGLRYSVVNMNLNAGLGEVIEKNTLLFAPASEKLAATYHVNNTDIWILSVNRYPPGPPPDTTMQYVAYLLTENGINTTPVNSASIIIPHKITDGYIRFSHKGDIIANVWHSSLYDTIEIANFNNNTGIISNAIVVNSENGIVRYEPYGLVFSPDDSKLYASFYDVTSDYPDWHSKIYQYDLSIYDSVTIASSKTLIHYTDSTNPDLTYYLGMQVGSDEKIYIANTNNRGLSAYPDTIAVITYPNLLGLECCFIEKGIYIGSGSQAGLPNFVDSYFNGAWLSPCTTNIEISENTENINCEVNVYPNPFSDYTDIDLSNMRKTLSGTSNIKLYDLFGNIVLQTETNNSYYRIYKEDLKEGIYLLKIQSGNFIYINKLIIN
;
A
#
# COMPACT_ATOMS: atom_id res chain seq x y z
N MET A 1 31.12 48.67 -5.95
CA MET A 1 29.92 48.29 -6.69
C MET A 1 30.06 47.10 -7.63
N LYS A 2 31.22 46.44 -7.76
CA LYS A 2 31.38 45.21 -8.56
C LYS A 2 31.24 43.88 -7.75
N THR A 3 31.38 43.92 -6.45
CA THR A 3 31.34 42.74 -5.58
C THR A 3 29.93 42.29 -5.23
N THR A 4 28.95 43.17 -5.20
CA THR A 4 27.56 42.85 -4.85
C THR A 4 26.79 42.14 -5.98
N LYS A 5 27.15 42.37 -7.23
CA LYS A 5 26.52 41.69 -8.38
C LYS A 5 26.98 40.25 -8.57
N THR A 6 28.20 39.92 -8.22
CA THR A 6 28.76 38.57 -8.33
C THR A 6 28.15 37.65 -7.26
N VAL A 7 27.99 38.14 -6.02
CA VAL A 7 27.39 37.38 -4.92
C VAL A 7 25.89 37.12 -5.18
N LEU A 8 25.17 38.08 -5.82
CA LEU A 8 23.76 37.86 -6.18
C LEU A 8 23.61 36.83 -7.32
N LEU A 9 24.56 36.80 -8.24
CA LEU A 9 24.53 35.81 -9.34
C LEU A 9 24.89 34.42 -8.86
N GLU A 10 25.82 34.26 -7.93
CA GLU A 10 26.14 33.00 -7.30
C GLU A 10 25.00 32.51 -6.39
N LEU A 11 24.31 33.40 -5.66
CA LEU A 11 23.12 33.05 -4.89
C LEU A 11 21.93 32.64 -5.78
N LEU A 12 21.77 33.26 -6.96
CA LEU A 12 20.75 32.85 -7.94
C LEU A 12 21.08 31.51 -8.61
N ILE A 13 22.35 31.18 -8.79
CA ILE A 13 22.78 29.89 -9.33
C ILE A 13 22.62 28.79 -8.25
N ILE A 14 22.91 29.08 -7.00
CA ILE A 14 22.71 28.15 -5.88
C ILE A 14 21.21 27.91 -5.62
N LEU A 15 20.35 28.92 -5.76
CA LEU A 15 18.89 28.78 -5.67
C LEU A 15 18.27 28.02 -6.85
N ASN A 16 18.93 27.98 -8.02
CA ASN A 16 18.48 27.16 -9.16
C ASN A 16 19.04 25.73 -9.16
N LEU A 17 20.08 25.44 -8.35
CA LEU A 17 20.61 24.08 -8.21
C LEU A 17 19.90 23.27 -7.10
N SER A 18 19.09 23.92 -6.25
CA SER A 18 18.29 23.24 -5.22
C SER A 18 16.89 22.81 -5.68
N ASN A 19 16.48 23.12 -6.92
CA ASN A 19 15.22 22.70 -7.51
C ASN A 19 15.42 21.69 -8.64
N VAL A 20 16.36 20.74 -8.50
CA VAL A 20 16.16 19.42 -9.07
C VAL A 20 15.17 18.71 -8.16
N VAL A 21 13.93 19.16 -8.17
CA VAL A 21 12.79 18.35 -7.79
C VAL A 21 12.83 17.20 -8.77
N TYR A 22 13.16 16.01 -8.30
CA TYR A 22 12.92 14.78 -9.00
C TYR A 22 11.42 14.75 -9.31
N SER A 23 11.06 15.17 -10.51
CA SER A 23 9.75 14.92 -11.07
C SER A 23 9.69 13.41 -11.33
N GLN A 24 9.43 12.64 -10.29
CA GLN A 24 8.92 11.30 -10.49
C GLN A 24 7.61 11.44 -11.27
N ASN A 25 7.47 10.60 -12.28
CA ASN A 25 6.34 10.67 -13.20
C ASN A 25 5.04 10.50 -12.41
N SER A 26 4.27 11.57 -12.25
CA SER A 26 2.88 11.52 -11.73
C SER A 26 1.97 10.60 -12.57
N SER A 27 2.47 10.07 -13.68
CA SER A 27 1.81 9.09 -14.53
C SER A 27 1.85 7.67 -13.96
N ASP A 28 2.84 7.31 -13.13
CA ASP A 28 3.01 5.91 -12.71
C ASP A 28 2.01 5.49 -11.64
N ILE A 29 1.57 6.38 -10.77
CA ILE A 29 0.48 6.10 -9.83
C ILE A 29 -0.80 5.68 -10.55
N ARG A 30 -1.06 6.19 -11.77
CA ARG A 30 -2.24 5.84 -12.56
C ARG A 30 -2.22 4.38 -13.01
N ARG A 31 -1.05 3.74 -13.05
CA ARG A 31 -0.93 2.30 -13.32
C ARG A 31 -1.59 1.45 -12.26
N THR A 32 -1.85 2.01 -11.07
CA THR A 32 -2.48 1.34 -9.92
C THR A 32 -3.97 1.68 -9.75
N TYR A 33 -4.61 2.36 -10.70
CA TYR A 33 -5.99 2.85 -10.54
C TYR A 33 -7.03 1.75 -10.50
N HIS A 34 -6.82 0.60 -11.18
CA HIS A 34 -7.79 -0.48 -11.19
C HIS A 34 -7.25 -1.68 -10.43
N TRP A 35 -8.00 -2.10 -9.43
CA TRP A 35 -7.72 -3.29 -8.64
C TRP A 35 -8.72 -4.38 -8.97
N TYR A 36 -8.23 -5.62 -9.11
CA TYR A 36 -9.03 -6.81 -9.21
C TYR A 36 -8.49 -7.83 -8.23
N PHE A 37 -9.34 -8.36 -7.33
CA PHE A 37 -8.94 -9.25 -6.25
C PHE A 37 -10.11 -10.07 -5.72
N GLY A 38 -9.86 -10.99 -4.79
CA GLY A 38 -10.88 -11.77 -4.12
C GLY A 38 -11.76 -12.56 -5.07
N ASN A 39 -13.03 -12.73 -4.74
CA ASN A 39 -14.02 -13.44 -5.53
C ASN A 39 -14.87 -12.45 -6.33
N GLY A 40 -14.36 -11.99 -7.45
CA GLY A 40 -15.04 -11.05 -8.34
C GLY A 40 -15.02 -9.59 -7.90
N ALA A 41 -14.24 -9.25 -6.86
CA ALA A 41 -14.13 -7.91 -6.31
C ALA A 41 -13.13 -7.03 -7.07
N GLY A 42 -13.28 -5.71 -6.94
CA GLY A 42 -12.33 -4.74 -7.43
C GLY A 42 -12.61 -3.33 -6.94
N LEU A 43 -11.65 -2.44 -7.19
CA LEU A 43 -11.73 -1.01 -6.90
C LEU A 43 -11.22 -0.20 -8.09
N ASP A 44 -11.89 0.91 -8.39
CA ASP A 44 -11.47 1.93 -9.36
C ASP A 44 -11.16 3.24 -8.62
N PHE A 45 -9.94 3.72 -8.77
CA PHE A 45 -9.44 4.97 -8.17
C PHE A 45 -9.38 6.14 -9.18
N SER A 46 -9.87 5.98 -10.40
CA SER A 46 -9.76 7.00 -11.45
C SER A 46 -10.47 8.32 -11.10
N SER A 47 -11.46 8.28 -10.22
CA SER A 47 -12.16 9.45 -9.69
C SER A 47 -11.41 10.18 -8.55
N GLY A 48 -10.26 9.64 -8.10
CA GLY A 48 -9.51 10.13 -6.93
C GLY A 48 -9.92 9.50 -5.60
N THR A 49 -10.96 8.66 -5.60
CA THR A 49 -11.41 7.86 -4.45
C THR A 49 -11.77 6.45 -4.91
N ALA A 50 -11.68 5.48 -4.01
CA ALA A 50 -12.03 4.10 -4.33
C ALA A 50 -13.51 3.94 -4.64
N VAL A 51 -13.81 3.39 -5.81
CA VAL A 51 -15.18 3.02 -6.26
C VAL A 51 -15.21 1.52 -6.52
N PRO A 52 -16.19 0.76 -5.98
CA PRO A 52 -16.25 -0.69 -6.17
C PRO A 52 -16.45 -1.11 -7.63
N ILE A 53 -15.74 -2.18 -8.04
CA ILE A 53 -15.92 -2.92 -9.29
C ILE A 53 -16.46 -4.31 -8.92
N THR A 54 -17.57 -4.75 -9.55
CA THR A 54 -18.26 -6.00 -9.16
C THR A 54 -18.44 -6.98 -10.30
N ASN A 55 -17.80 -6.78 -11.43
CA ASN A 55 -18.01 -7.56 -12.65
C ASN A 55 -16.79 -8.39 -13.09
N SER A 56 -15.82 -8.60 -12.22
CA SER A 56 -14.65 -9.42 -12.52
C SER A 56 -15.00 -10.92 -12.55
N PRO A 57 -14.55 -11.68 -13.56
CA PRO A 57 -14.63 -13.14 -13.53
C PRO A 57 -13.55 -13.81 -12.69
N MET A 58 -12.55 -13.04 -12.19
CA MET A 58 -11.42 -13.55 -11.44
C MET A 58 -11.83 -14.02 -10.05
N THR A 59 -11.22 -15.12 -9.60
CA THR A 59 -11.22 -15.54 -8.21
C THR A 59 -9.76 -15.72 -7.75
N ALA A 60 -9.28 -14.85 -6.87
CA ALA A 60 -7.95 -14.91 -6.28
C ALA A 60 -8.07 -15.08 -4.77
N GLU A 61 -7.57 -16.19 -4.24
CA GLU A 61 -7.62 -16.44 -2.79
C GLU A 61 -6.59 -15.59 -2.05
N GLU A 62 -5.39 -15.42 -2.64
CA GLU A 62 -4.30 -14.65 -2.07
C GLU A 62 -3.75 -13.65 -3.10
N GLY A 63 -2.55 -13.90 -3.63
CA GLY A 63 -1.88 -12.98 -4.53
C GLY A 63 -2.62 -12.78 -5.86
N CYS A 64 -2.59 -11.57 -6.37
CA CYS A 64 -3.09 -11.18 -7.68
C CYS A 64 -2.37 -9.91 -8.16
N ALA A 65 -2.55 -9.54 -9.41
CA ALA A 65 -2.02 -8.30 -9.95
C ALA A 65 -2.95 -7.71 -11.02
N SER A 66 -2.97 -6.39 -11.11
CA SER A 66 -3.64 -5.63 -12.15
C SER A 66 -2.76 -4.48 -12.61
N ILE A 67 -2.94 -3.99 -13.82
CA ILE A 67 -2.19 -2.87 -14.37
C ILE A 67 -3.05 -1.99 -15.26
N SER A 68 -2.90 -0.68 -15.09
CA SER A 68 -3.43 0.33 -15.99
C SER A 68 -2.29 0.98 -16.80
N ASP A 69 -2.65 1.69 -17.87
CA ASP A 69 -1.70 2.51 -18.60
C ASP A 69 -1.33 3.80 -17.85
N THR A 70 -0.44 4.61 -18.40
CA THR A 70 -0.04 5.89 -17.82
C THR A 70 -1.14 6.96 -17.80
N CYS A 71 -2.26 6.70 -18.48
CA CYS A 71 -3.47 7.53 -18.44
C CYS A 71 -4.49 7.03 -17.40
N GLY A 72 -4.26 5.84 -16.80
CA GLY A 72 -5.14 5.24 -15.82
C GLY A 72 -6.19 4.28 -16.41
N ASN A 73 -6.13 3.94 -17.70
CA ASN A 73 -7.05 2.98 -18.28
C ASN A 73 -6.58 1.55 -17.97
N LEU A 74 -7.48 0.68 -17.53
CA LEU A 74 -7.18 -0.72 -17.32
C LEU A 74 -6.61 -1.36 -18.59
N LEU A 75 -5.54 -2.12 -18.46
CA LEU A 75 -4.96 -2.93 -19.51
C LEU A 75 -5.36 -4.41 -19.36
N PHE A 76 -4.94 -5.03 -18.26
CA PHE A 76 -5.22 -6.43 -17.95
C PHE A 76 -4.94 -6.73 -16.47
N TYR A 77 -5.34 -7.92 -16.02
CA TYR A 77 -5.14 -8.40 -14.65
C TYR A 77 -4.99 -9.93 -14.63
N THR A 78 -4.52 -10.48 -13.52
CA THR A 78 -4.24 -11.91 -13.36
C THR A 78 -4.35 -12.37 -11.90
N ASP A 79 -4.75 -13.64 -11.72
CA ASP A 79 -4.65 -14.41 -10.47
C ASP A 79 -3.37 -15.26 -10.40
N GLY A 80 -2.48 -15.12 -11.39
CA GLY A 80 -1.25 -15.89 -11.49
C GLY A 80 -1.35 -17.18 -12.32
N ASP A 81 -2.55 -17.67 -12.63
CA ASP A 81 -2.80 -18.78 -13.55
C ASP A 81 -3.40 -18.29 -14.88
N THR A 82 -4.34 -17.38 -14.80
CA THR A 82 -5.08 -16.84 -15.94
C THR A 82 -4.88 -15.34 -16.06
N VAL A 83 -4.83 -14.83 -17.29
CA VAL A 83 -4.76 -13.41 -17.62
C VAL A 83 -6.06 -13.00 -18.31
N TRP A 84 -6.70 -11.93 -17.81
CA TRP A 84 -7.90 -11.33 -18.40
C TRP A 84 -7.60 -9.96 -18.98
N ASP A 85 -8.14 -9.68 -20.16
CA ASP A 85 -8.08 -8.36 -20.78
C ASP A 85 -9.03 -7.36 -20.08
N ARG A 86 -8.97 -6.08 -20.48
CA ARG A 86 -9.84 -5.02 -19.93
C ARG A 86 -11.34 -5.22 -20.17
N ASN A 87 -11.73 -6.14 -21.05
CA ASN A 87 -13.13 -6.50 -21.31
C ASN A 87 -13.58 -7.74 -20.52
N ASN A 88 -12.74 -8.21 -19.57
CA ASN A 88 -12.97 -9.41 -18.77
C ASN A 88 -12.98 -10.73 -19.58
N ASN A 89 -12.37 -10.76 -20.76
CA ASN A 89 -12.16 -11.98 -21.52
C ASN A 89 -10.79 -12.57 -21.20
N VAL A 90 -10.68 -13.89 -21.22
CA VAL A 90 -9.38 -14.55 -21.13
C VAL A 90 -8.52 -14.12 -22.31
N MET A 91 -7.34 -13.60 -22.03
CA MET A 91 -6.39 -13.12 -23.03
C MET A 91 -5.90 -14.30 -23.89
N PRO A 92 -5.69 -14.14 -25.21
CA PRO A 92 -5.07 -15.18 -26.01
C PRO A 92 -3.77 -15.69 -25.39
N ASN A 93 -3.63 -17.02 -25.33
CA ASN A 93 -2.53 -17.73 -24.65
C ASN A 93 -2.38 -17.41 -23.15
N GLY A 94 -3.39 -16.77 -22.52
CA GLY A 94 -3.37 -16.26 -21.15
C GLY A 94 -3.79 -17.25 -20.07
N THR A 95 -3.70 -18.58 -20.31
CA THR A 95 -4.02 -19.60 -19.28
C THR A 95 -2.80 -20.50 -19.03
N GLY A 96 -2.75 -21.13 -17.84
CA GLY A 96 -1.69 -22.03 -17.47
C GLY A 96 -0.37 -21.31 -17.18
N LEU A 97 -0.43 -20.12 -16.62
CA LEU A 97 0.69 -19.49 -15.95
C LEU A 97 0.96 -20.26 -14.65
N LEU A 98 2.22 -20.28 -14.19
CA LEU A 98 2.66 -21.08 -13.05
C LEU A 98 2.78 -20.27 -11.75
N GLY A 99 1.90 -19.29 -11.56
CA GLY A 99 1.59 -18.75 -10.25
C GLY A 99 0.71 -19.72 -9.45
N CYS A 100 0.79 -19.68 -8.13
CA CYS A 100 -0.01 -20.57 -7.28
C CYS A 100 -1.13 -19.79 -6.59
N TRP A 101 -2.33 -20.38 -6.56
CA TRP A 101 -3.54 -19.80 -5.96
C TRP A 101 -3.38 -19.44 -4.47
N SER A 102 -2.52 -20.17 -3.74
CA SER A 102 -2.20 -19.98 -2.33
C SER A 102 -0.88 -19.24 -2.10
N SER A 103 -0.29 -18.65 -3.14
CA SER A 103 0.92 -17.83 -2.97
C SER A 103 0.55 -16.41 -2.56
N THR A 104 1.07 -15.96 -1.44
CA THR A 104 0.77 -14.67 -0.79
C THR A 104 0.94 -13.48 -1.72
N GLN A 105 1.99 -13.48 -2.56
CA GLN A 105 2.27 -12.46 -3.57
C GLN A 105 2.55 -13.12 -4.93
N ASN A 106 1.60 -13.92 -5.41
CA ASN A 106 1.79 -14.85 -6.54
C ASN A 106 2.14 -14.16 -7.86
N SER A 107 1.77 -12.91 -8.03
CA SER A 107 1.95 -12.20 -9.32
C SER A 107 2.26 -10.72 -9.13
N LEU A 108 3.00 -10.17 -10.11
CA LEU A 108 3.32 -8.76 -10.20
C LEU A 108 3.51 -8.39 -11.67
N ILE A 109 2.82 -7.34 -12.14
CA ILE A 109 2.88 -6.88 -13.53
C ILE A 109 3.75 -5.64 -13.63
N ILE A 110 4.74 -5.69 -14.51
CA ILE A 110 5.72 -4.61 -14.71
C ILE A 110 5.85 -4.30 -16.21
N PRO A 111 5.67 -3.03 -16.66
CA PRO A 111 5.98 -2.65 -18.05
C PRO A 111 7.48 -2.77 -18.30
N GLN A 112 7.87 -3.19 -19.50
CA GLN A 112 9.26 -3.13 -19.90
C GLN A 112 9.72 -1.67 -20.00
N PRO A 113 10.81 -1.28 -19.33
CA PRO A 113 11.37 0.05 -19.48
C PRO A 113 11.57 0.45 -20.94
N GLY A 114 11.14 1.66 -21.30
CA GLY A 114 11.25 2.17 -22.66
C GLY A 114 10.34 1.51 -23.72
N ASN A 115 9.40 0.67 -23.32
CA ASN A 115 8.48 -0.01 -24.22
C ASN A 115 7.05 -0.04 -23.66
N ASP A 116 6.15 0.75 -24.24
CA ASP A 116 4.77 0.92 -23.77
C ASP A 116 3.84 -0.26 -24.13
N SER A 117 4.33 -1.27 -24.84
CA SER A 117 3.52 -2.38 -25.32
C SER A 117 3.87 -3.73 -24.69
N LEU A 118 5.04 -3.88 -24.08
CA LEU A 118 5.48 -5.12 -23.45
C LEU A 118 5.37 -5.04 -21.93
N TYR A 119 4.76 -6.08 -21.35
CA TYR A 119 4.56 -6.21 -19.91
C TYR A 119 5.04 -7.57 -19.45
N TYR A 120 5.82 -7.58 -18.37
CA TYR A 120 6.27 -8.79 -17.69
C TYR A 120 5.31 -9.10 -16.56
N ILE A 121 4.85 -10.35 -16.47
CA ILE A 121 4.12 -10.90 -15.34
C ILE A 121 5.10 -11.79 -14.59
N PHE A 122 5.60 -11.35 -13.44
CA PHE A 122 6.40 -12.18 -12.56
C PHE A 122 5.49 -13.04 -11.70
N LEU A 123 5.89 -14.28 -11.44
CA LEU A 123 5.06 -15.32 -10.82
C LEU A 123 5.87 -16.08 -9.78
N THR A 124 5.27 -16.32 -8.59
CA THR A 124 5.84 -17.18 -7.55
C THR A 124 4.97 -18.39 -7.28
N ASP A 125 5.62 -19.49 -6.91
CA ASP A 125 4.97 -20.71 -6.46
C ASP A 125 4.60 -20.62 -4.97
N CYS A 126 3.86 -21.57 -4.46
CA CYS A 126 3.37 -21.61 -3.09
C CYS A 126 4.06 -22.67 -2.19
N GLY A 127 3.79 -22.56 -0.91
CA GLY A 127 4.30 -23.44 0.12
C GLY A 127 3.91 -24.90 -0.08
N GLU A 128 2.71 -25.15 -0.58
CA GLU A 128 2.17 -26.49 -0.85
C GLU A 128 3.01 -27.27 -1.89
N HIS A 129 3.55 -26.57 -2.87
CA HIS A 129 4.46 -27.14 -3.87
C HIS A 129 5.93 -27.06 -3.46
N LEU A 130 6.22 -26.63 -2.23
CA LEU A 130 7.58 -26.40 -1.75
C LEU A 130 8.36 -25.37 -2.58
N GLY A 131 7.66 -24.44 -3.28
CA GLY A 131 8.26 -23.45 -4.15
C GLY A 131 8.94 -24.02 -5.41
N ALA A 132 8.58 -25.26 -5.78
CA ALA A 132 9.30 -26.01 -6.83
C ALA A 132 9.21 -25.38 -8.22
N ASN A 133 8.11 -24.66 -8.53
CA ASN A 133 7.97 -23.92 -9.77
C ASN A 133 8.88 -22.66 -9.80
N GLY A 134 9.30 -22.16 -8.63
CA GLY A 134 10.24 -21.06 -8.50
C GLY A 134 9.66 -19.70 -8.84
N LEU A 135 10.55 -18.72 -8.99
CA LEU A 135 10.25 -17.41 -9.59
C LEU A 135 10.35 -17.53 -11.11
N ARG A 136 9.27 -17.12 -11.77
CA ARG A 136 9.14 -17.15 -13.23
C ARG A 136 8.64 -15.82 -13.75
N TYR A 137 8.70 -15.63 -15.06
CA TYR A 137 8.00 -14.55 -15.75
C TYR A 137 7.30 -15.06 -17.01
N SER A 138 6.25 -14.32 -17.39
CA SER A 138 5.56 -14.39 -18.67
C SER A 138 5.53 -13.01 -19.30
N VAL A 139 5.38 -12.90 -20.62
CA VAL A 139 5.39 -11.61 -21.32
C VAL A 139 4.09 -11.42 -22.08
N VAL A 140 3.45 -10.27 -21.89
CA VAL A 140 2.27 -9.81 -22.63
C VAL A 140 2.68 -8.74 -23.64
N ASN A 141 2.19 -8.84 -24.89
CA ASN A 141 2.31 -7.78 -25.89
C ASN A 141 0.95 -7.13 -26.16
N MET A 142 0.79 -5.89 -25.72
CA MET A 142 -0.45 -5.12 -25.85
C MET A 142 -0.72 -4.64 -27.27
N ASN A 143 0.22 -4.70 -28.20
CA ASN A 143 0.00 -4.37 -29.61
C ASN A 143 -0.79 -5.46 -30.36
N LEU A 144 -0.93 -6.63 -29.78
CA LEU A 144 -1.63 -7.77 -30.37
C LEU A 144 -3.11 -7.75 -30.00
N ASN A 145 -3.89 -8.58 -30.66
CA ASN A 145 -5.33 -8.75 -30.41
C ASN A 145 -6.11 -7.41 -30.37
N ALA A 146 -5.85 -6.55 -31.35
CA ALA A 146 -6.47 -5.22 -31.47
C ALA A 146 -6.29 -4.33 -30.22
N GLY A 147 -5.14 -4.43 -29.54
CA GLY A 147 -4.84 -3.66 -28.34
C GLY A 147 -5.43 -4.24 -27.04
N LEU A 148 -5.93 -5.47 -27.07
CA LEU A 148 -6.38 -6.22 -25.88
C LEU A 148 -5.28 -7.11 -25.31
N GLY A 149 -4.17 -7.30 -26.04
CA GLY A 149 -3.00 -8.04 -25.60
C GLY A 149 -3.04 -9.54 -25.94
N GLU A 150 -1.87 -10.14 -25.92
CA GLU A 150 -1.62 -11.57 -26.05
C GLU A 150 -0.40 -11.96 -25.23
N VAL A 151 -0.44 -13.12 -24.56
CA VAL A 151 0.73 -13.68 -23.88
C VAL A 151 1.64 -14.33 -24.93
N ILE A 152 2.82 -13.75 -25.15
CA ILE A 152 3.78 -14.16 -26.18
C ILE A 152 4.88 -15.07 -25.65
N GLU A 153 5.14 -15.07 -24.36
CA GLU A 153 6.11 -15.91 -23.66
C GLU A 153 5.53 -16.35 -22.32
N LYS A 154 5.70 -17.61 -21.94
CA LYS A 154 5.15 -18.15 -20.68
C LYS A 154 6.17 -18.89 -19.84
N ASN A 155 6.10 -18.63 -18.53
CA ASN A 155 6.70 -19.45 -17.49
C ASN A 155 8.22 -19.60 -17.57
N THR A 156 8.93 -18.59 -18.11
CA THR A 156 10.38 -18.60 -18.16
C THR A 156 10.95 -18.56 -16.75
N LEU A 157 11.72 -19.57 -16.39
CA LEU A 157 12.30 -19.75 -15.06
C LEU A 157 13.45 -18.78 -14.81
N LEU A 158 13.44 -18.10 -13.67
CA LEU A 158 14.57 -17.32 -13.16
C LEU A 158 15.37 -18.10 -12.12
N PHE A 159 14.72 -18.62 -11.08
CA PHE A 159 15.32 -19.52 -10.11
C PHE A 159 14.26 -20.37 -9.40
N ALA A 160 14.68 -21.52 -8.87
CA ALA A 160 13.87 -22.41 -8.03
C ALA A 160 14.77 -23.11 -6.98
N PRO A 161 14.22 -23.45 -5.81
CA PRO A 161 12.89 -23.13 -5.31
C PRO A 161 12.79 -21.67 -4.82
N ALA A 162 11.64 -21.01 -5.02
CA ALA A 162 11.34 -19.68 -4.52
C ALA A 162 10.34 -19.70 -3.36
N SER A 163 10.35 -18.63 -2.58
CA SER A 163 9.29 -18.32 -1.62
C SER A 163 8.09 -17.68 -2.33
N GLU A 164 7.03 -17.40 -1.58
CA GLU A 164 5.84 -16.68 -2.06
C GLU A 164 6.02 -15.17 -2.16
N LYS A 165 7.20 -14.67 -1.85
CA LYS A 165 7.51 -13.25 -1.70
C LYS A 165 7.92 -12.62 -3.02
N LEU A 166 7.27 -11.50 -3.36
CA LEU A 166 7.51 -10.79 -4.61
C LEU A 166 7.21 -9.30 -4.46
N ALA A 167 8.23 -8.46 -4.63
CA ALA A 167 8.11 -7.01 -4.60
C ALA A 167 8.97 -6.37 -5.69
N ALA A 168 8.69 -5.13 -6.06
CA ALA A 168 9.50 -4.38 -7.00
C ALA A 168 9.60 -2.90 -6.65
N THR A 169 10.70 -2.29 -7.09
CA THR A 169 10.96 -0.86 -6.95
C THR A 169 11.81 -0.33 -8.11
N TYR A 170 11.80 0.98 -8.33
CA TYR A 170 12.68 1.60 -9.31
C TYR A 170 14.16 1.47 -8.93
N HIS A 171 14.98 1.24 -9.94
CA HIS A 171 16.40 1.52 -9.89
C HIS A 171 16.63 3.05 -9.77
N VAL A 172 17.79 3.46 -9.26
CA VAL A 172 18.13 4.89 -9.05
C VAL A 172 18.01 5.75 -10.31
N ASN A 173 18.04 5.15 -11.52
CA ASN A 173 17.82 5.88 -12.78
C ASN A 173 16.35 6.21 -13.08
N ASN A 174 15.42 5.79 -12.22
CA ASN A 174 13.96 6.00 -12.34
C ASN A 174 13.34 5.45 -13.66
N THR A 175 13.97 4.46 -14.25
CA THR A 175 13.52 3.82 -15.50
C THR A 175 13.53 2.31 -15.36
N ASP A 176 14.68 1.74 -15.00
CA ASP A 176 14.82 0.30 -14.75
C ASP A 176 14.16 -0.08 -13.43
N ILE A 177 13.77 -1.34 -13.32
CA ILE A 177 12.98 -1.82 -12.16
C ILE A 177 13.67 -3.05 -11.56
N TRP A 178 13.91 -3.01 -10.26
CA TRP A 178 14.33 -4.14 -9.47
C TRP A 178 13.12 -5.02 -9.11
N ILE A 179 13.27 -6.32 -9.31
CA ILE A 179 12.34 -7.37 -8.88
C ILE A 179 13.02 -8.16 -7.78
N LEU A 180 12.41 -8.22 -6.61
CA LEU A 180 12.92 -8.88 -5.43
C LEU A 180 12.06 -10.07 -5.06
N SER A 181 12.70 -11.21 -4.85
CA SER A 181 12.11 -12.40 -4.24
C SER A 181 13.10 -13.01 -3.25
N VAL A 182 12.72 -14.14 -2.65
CA VAL A 182 13.55 -14.85 -1.67
C VAL A 182 13.65 -16.32 -2.09
N ASN A 183 14.82 -16.91 -2.03
CA ASN A 183 14.96 -18.35 -2.23
C ASN A 183 14.37 -19.09 -1.03
N ARG A 184 13.81 -20.28 -1.26
CA ARG A 184 13.20 -21.09 -0.20
C ARG A 184 14.22 -21.91 0.59
N TYR A 185 15.22 -22.43 -0.11
CA TYR A 185 16.32 -23.19 0.48
C TYR A 185 17.61 -22.88 -0.32
N PRO A 186 18.69 -22.48 0.34
CA PRO A 186 19.98 -22.45 -0.35
C PRO A 186 20.40 -23.89 -0.69
N PRO A 187 20.97 -24.12 -1.86
CA PRO A 187 21.57 -25.42 -2.17
C PRO A 187 22.85 -25.59 -1.32
N GLY A 188 22.75 -26.38 -0.24
CA GLY A 188 23.92 -26.72 0.59
C GLY A 188 23.54 -27.56 1.82
N PRO A 189 24.47 -28.37 2.34
CA PRO A 189 24.26 -29.07 3.60
C PRO A 189 24.36 -28.05 4.78
N PRO A 190 23.67 -28.31 5.92
CA PRO A 190 23.86 -27.50 7.12
C PRO A 190 25.37 -27.35 7.45
N PRO A 191 25.88 -26.13 7.79
CA PRO A 191 25.19 -24.96 8.33
C PRO A 191 24.84 -23.85 7.35
N ASP A 192 24.97 -24.01 6.01
CA ASP A 192 24.72 -22.97 5.02
C ASP A 192 23.21 -22.85 4.68
N THR A 193 22.39 -22.58 5.69
CA THR A 193 20.93 -22.46 5.57
C THR A 193 20.42 -21.02 5.63
N THR A 194 21.24 -20.04 5.27
CA THR A 194 20.79 -18.66 5.21
C THR A 194 19.88 -18.44 4.01
N MET A 195 18.70 -17.91 4.24
CA MET A 195 17.84 -17.46 3.15
C MET A 195 18.50 -16.28 2.44
N GLN A 196 18.31 -16.22 1.12
CA GLN A 196 18.88 -15.15 0.30
C GLN A 196 17.76 -14.37 -0.37
N TYR A 197 17.86 -13.08 -0.27
CA TYR A 197 17.18 -12.16 -1.16
C TYR A 197 17.81 -12.26 -2.57
N VAL A 198 16.98 -12.37 -3.58
CA VAL A 198 17.37 -12.52 -4.98
C VAL A 198 16.76 -11.39 -5.78
N ALA A 199 17.58 -10.42 -6.19
CA ALA A 199 17.15 -9.24 -6.93
C ALA A 199 17.55 -9.34 -8.41
N TYR A 200 16.58 -9.19 -9.32
CA TYR A 200 16.77 -9.10 -10.76
C TYR A 200 16.48 -7.68 -11.25
N LEU A 201 17.21 -7.23 -12.28
CA LEU A 201 16.98 -5.92 -12.89
C LEU A 201 16.29 -6.08 -14.25
N LEU A 202 15.12 -5.47 -14.42
CA LEU A 202 14.42 -5.32 -15.69
C LEU A 202 14.80 -3.98 -16.32
N THR A 203 15.28 -4.03 -17.56
CA THR A 203 15.76 -2.87 -18.33
C THR A 203 15.04 -2.76 -19.66
N GLU A 204 15.34 -1.74 -20.45
CA GLU A 204 14.88 -1.63 -21.84
C GLU A 204 15.24 -2.83 -22.73
N ASN A 205 16.31 -3.56 -22.37
CA ASN A 205 16.76 -4.76 -23.07
C ASN A 205 16.17 -6.06 -22.52
N GLY A 206 15.17 -5.97 -21.61
CA GLY A 206 14.58 -7.09 -20.91
C GLY A 206 15.26 -7.38 -19.57
N ILE A 207 15.00 -8.56 -19.02
CA ILE A 207 15.50 -8.94 -17.70
C ILE A 207 16.98 -9.35 -17.74
N ASN A 208 17.78 -8.77 -16.84
CA ASN A 208 19.13 -9.26 -16.59
C ASN A 208 19.05 -10.58 -15.80
N THR A 209 19.41 -11.69 -16.41
CA THR A 209 19.32 -13.03 -15.81
C THR A 209 20.37 -13.32 -14.74
N THR A 210 21.33 -12.42 -14.51
CA THR A 210 22.30 -12.53 -13.41
C THR A 210 21.78 -11.78 -12.20
N PRO A 211 21.32 -12.46 -11.13
CA PRO A 211 20.77 -11.81 -9.96
C PRO A 211 21.85 -11.21 -9.05
N VAL A 212 21.45 -10.24 -8.26
CA VAL A 212 22.18 -9.78 -7.08
C VAL A 212 21.62 -10.51 -5.85
N ASN A 213 22.49 -11.22 -5.12
CA ASN A 213 22.10 -11.97 -3.94
C ASN A 213 22.58 -11.26 -2.66
N SER A 214 21.70 -11.21 -1.65
CA SER A 214 22.02 -10.70 -0.33
C SER A 214 21.49 -11.68 0.74
N ALA A 215 22.26 -11.91 1.80
CA ALA A 215 21.85 -12.81 2.86
C ALA A 215 20.82 -12.13 3.80
N SER A 216 19.75 -12.84 4.16
CA SER A 216 18.93 -12.48 5.31
C SER A 216 19.68 -12.78 6.60
N ILE A 217 19.43 -11.99 7.65
CA ILE A 217 19.94 -12.28 8.99
C ILE A 217 19.06 -13.27 9.76
N ILE A 218 17.90 -13.62 9.20
CA ILE A 218 16.96 -14.59 9.77
C ILE A 218 17.20 -15.98 9.14
N ILE A 219 17.15 -17.00 9.97
CA ILE A 219 17.12 -18.41 9.55
C ILE A 219 15.71 -18.92 9.81
N PRO A 220 14.79 -18.84 8.84
CA PRO A 220 13.43 -19.32 9.00
C PRO A 220 13.38 -20.85 9.01
N HIS A 221 12.49 -21.42 9.79
CA HIS A 221 12.47 -22.86 10.00
C HIS A 221 11.54 -23.62 9.05
N LYS A 222 10.52 -23.01 8.45
CA LYS A 222 9.55 -23.77 7.65
C LYS A 222 8.75 -23.02 6.59
N ILE A 223 8.31 -21.80 6.80
CA ILE A 223 7.24 -21.20 6.00
C ILE A 223 7.75 -19.93 5.32
N THR A 224 7.37 -19.76 4.06
CA THR A 224 7.86 -18.71 3.17
C THR A 224 6.75 -17.77 2.71
N ASP A 225 5.56 -17.91 3.30
CA ASP A 225 4.41 -17.05 3.09
C ASP A 225 4.56 -15.66 3.75
N GLY A 226 3.56 -14.81 3.55
CA GLY A 226 3.55 -13.43 4.01
C GLY A 226 4.34 -12.47 3.12
N TYR A 227 4.16 -11.19 3.36
CA TYR A 227 4.58 -10.13 2.46
C TYR A 227 6.04 -9.74 2.60
N ILE A 228 6.64 -9.35 1.47
CA ILE A 228 7.80 -8.48 1.37
C ILE A 228 7.39 -7.17 0.69
N ARG A 229 7.88 -6.02 1.15
CA ARG A 229 7.59 -4.71 0.58
C ARG A 229 8.82 -3.83 0.55
N PHE A 230 8.90 -2.99 -0.48
CA PHE A 230 9.78 -1.83 -0.47
C PHE A 230 9.08 -0.62 0.17
N SER A 231 9.85 0.26 0.81
CA SER A 231 9.43 1.65 1.00
C SER A 231 9.12 2.29 -0.36
N HIS A 232 8.25 3.28 -0.41
CA HIS A 232 7.90 3.93 -1.68
C HIS A 232 9.10 4.66 -2.31
N LYS A 233 10.08 5.07 -1.48
CA LYS A 233 11.38 5.59 -1.94
C LYS A 233 12.31 4.52 -2.53
N GLY A 234 12.03 3.26 -2.25
CA GLY A 234 12.81 2.12 -2.74
C GLY A 234 14.18 1.97 -2.08
N ASP A 235 14.37 2.47 -0.88
CA ASP A 235 15.63 2.45 -0.14
C ASP A 235 15.59 1.55 1.11
N ILE A 236 14.41 1.08 1.50
CA ILE A 236 14.18 0.16 2.62
C ILE A 236 13.33 -1.00 2.14
N ILE A 237 13.57 -2.20 2.68
CA ILE A 237 12.67 -3.34 2.58
C ILE A 237 12.15 -3.71 3.96
N ALA A 238 10.92 -4.22 4.01
CA ALA A 238 10.38 -4.93 5.16
C ALA A 238 9.90 -6.31 4.71
N ASN A 239 10.17 -7.32 5.50
CA ASN A 239 9.86 -8.71 5.19
C ASN A 239 9.38 -9.43 6.44
N VAL A 240 8.27 -10.14 6.35
CA VAL A 240 7.80 -11.01 7.44
C VAL A 240 8.45 -12.38 7.35
N TRP A 241 8.79 -12.94 8.49
CA TRP A 241 9.36 -14.25 8.61
C TRP A 241 8.60 -15.08 9.64
N HIS A 242 8.19 -16.26 9.24
CA HIS A 242 7.65 -17.27 10.13
C HIS A 242 8.77 -18.20 10.59
N SER A 243 8.95 -18.32 11.89
CA SER A 243 9.90 -19.27 12.44
C SER A 243 9.25 -20.06 13.57
N SER A 244 9.75 -21.29 13.80
CA SER A 244 9.24 -22.15 14.90
C SER A 244 9.47 -21.55 16.29
N LEU A 245 10.27 -20.49 16.39
CA LEU A 245 10.65 -19.86 17.67
C LEU A 245 10.24 -18.39 17.76
N TYR A 246 10.22 -17.66 16.62
CA TYR A 246 9.98 -16.23 16.62
C TYR A 246 9.35 -15.81 15.29
N ASP A 247 8.17 -15.24 15.35
CA ASP A 247 7.58 -14.52 14.23
C ASP A 247 8.14 -13.12 14.23
N THR A 248 8.79 -12.72 13.13
CA THR A 248 9.60 -11.51 13.08
C THR A 248 9.35 -10.71 11.82
N ILE A 249 9.59 -9.41 11.94
CA ILE A 249 9.72 -8.51 10.80
C ILE A 249 11.20 -8.18 10.66
N GLU A 250 11.79 -8.47 9.51
CA GLU A 250 13.12 -8.00 9.13
C GLU A 250 12.98 -6.72 8.33
N ILE A 251 13.70 -5.67 8.72
CA ILE A 251 13.77 -4.40 8.00
C ILE A 251 15.23 -4.19 7.60
N ALA A 252 15.49 -3.85 6.33
CA ALA A 252 16.84 -3.68 5.84
C ALA A 252 16.95 -2.55 4.82
N ASN A 253 18.13 -1.97 4.70
CA ASN A 253 18.42 -0.99 3.65
C ASN A 253 18.55 -1.71 2.30
N PHE A 254 17.95 -1.14 1.27
CA PHE A 254 18.12 -1.55 -0.12
C PHE A 254 18.88 -0.48 -0.90
N ASN A 255 19.98 -0.85 -1.49
CA ASN A 255 20.70 0.04 -2.39
C ASN A 255 20.11 -0.11 -3.81
N ASN A 256 19.23 0.79 -4.18
CA ASN A 256 18.52 0.74 -5.46
C ASN A 256 19.42 1.03 -6.70
N ASN A 257 20.69 1.40 -6.49
CA ASN A 257 21.67 1.47 -7.58
C ASN A 257 22.31 0.11 -7.85
N THR A 258 22.48 -0.74 -6.82
CA THR A 258 23.24 -1.99 -6.93
C THR A 258 22.43 -3.25 -6.69
N GLY A 259 21.20 -3.13 -6.15
CA GLY A 259 20.36 -4.25 -5.74
C GLY A 259 20.78 -4.94 -4.44
N ILE A 260 21.76 -4.38 -3.71
CA ILE A 260 22.31 -4.99 -2.48
C ILE A 260 21.45 -4.61 -1.27
N ILE A 261 21.11 -5.61 -0.45
CA ILE A 261 20.45 -5.46 0.84
C ILE A 261 21.52 -5.52 1.93
N SER A 262 21.42 -4.60 2.91
CA SER A 262 22.38 -4.44 4.01
C SER A 262 21.73 -3.85 5.26
N ASN A 263 22.49 -3.78 6.37
CA ASN A 263 22.05 -3.17 7.62
C ASN A 263 20.69 -3.70 8.11
N ALA A 264 20.49 -5.00 7.98
CA ALA A 264 19.25 -5.62 8.43
C ALA A 264 19.10 -5.56 9.94
N ILE A 265 17.91 -5.25 10.39
CA ILE A 265 17.48 -5.26 11.80
C ILE A 265 16.25 -6.13 11.95
N VAL A 266 16.06 -6.69 13.12
CA VAL A 266 14.90 -7.54 13.45
C VAL A 266 14.02 -6.81 14.46
N VAL A 267 12.74 -6.75 14.11
CA VAL A 267 11.67 -6.28 14.99
C VAL A 267 10.87 -7.51 15.41
N ASN A 268 11.04 -7.94 16.65
CA ASN A 268 10.34 -9.11 17.17
C ASN A 268 8.86 -8.82 17.36
N SER A 269 8.01 -9.77 16.99
CA SER A 269 6.58 -9.64 17.15
C SER A 269 6.17 -9.84 18.59
N GLU A 270 6.02 -10.98 19.13
CA GLU A 270 5.58 -11.19 20.51
C GLU A 270 6.32 -12.34 21.18
N ASN A 271 6.71 -12.13 22.46
CA ASN A 271 7.16 -13.21 23.34
C ASN A 271 5.93 -13.73 24.10
N GLY A 272 5.37 -14.87 23.70
CA GLY A 272 4.21 -15.41 24.37
C GLY A 272 3.90 -16.86 24.03
N ILE A 273 2.97 -17.46 24.80
CA ILE A 273 2.44 -18.81 24.58
C ILE A 273 1.53 -18.83 23.33
N VAL A 274 0.90 -17.70 23.00
CA VAL A 274 0.04 -17.52 21.82
C VAL A 274 0.91 -17.03 20.67
N ARG A 275 0.91 -17.78 19.59
CA ARG A 275 1.71 -17.51 18.41
C ARG A 275 0.88 -16.73 17.39
N TYR A 276 1.27 -15.49 17.14
CA TYR A 276 0.70 -14.68 16.09
C TYR A 276 1.68 -14.59 14.93
N GLU A 277 1.30 -15.15 13.79
CA GLU A 277 2.12 -15.12 12.57
C GLU A 277 1.88 -13.83 11.81
N PRO A 278 2.95 -13.05 11.46
CA PRO A 278 2.83 -11.86 10.63
C PRO A 278 2.56 -12.26 9.19
N TYR A 279 1.63 -11.57 8.51
CA TYR A 279 1.25 -11.89 7.15
C TYR A 279 1.40 -10.69 6.19
N GLY A 280 0.52 -9.69 6.30
CA GLY A 280 0.55 -8.48 5.48
C GLY A 280 1.52 -7.44 6.00
N LEU A 281 2.18 -6.74 5.09
CA LEU A 281 3.02 -5.58 5.36
C LEU A 281 2.69 -4.46 4.39
N VAL A 282 2.75 -3.21 4.88
CA VAL A 282 2.68 -2.02 4.03
C VAL A 282 3.33 -0.82 4.73
N PHE A 283 4.09 -0.03 4.01
CA PHE A 283 4.55 1.27 4.48
C PHE A 283 3.44 2.32 4.38
N SER A 284 3.45 3.31 5.27
CA SER A 284 2.61 4.50 5.09
C SER A 284 3.05 5.29 3.84
N PRO A 285 2.17 6.10 3.23
CA PRO A 285 2.51 6.86 2.03
C PRO A 285 3.79 7.72 2.13
N ASP A 286 4.13 8.21 3.32
CA ASP A 286 5.34 9.00 3.57
C ASP A 286 6.55 8.16 4.04
N ASP A 287 6.42 6.82 4.08
CA ASP A 287 7.39 5.85 4.60
C ASP A 287 7.75 6.01 6.09
N SER A 288 7.02 6.84 6.83
CA SER A 288 7.32 7.07 8.25
C SER A 288 6.80 5.99 9.19
N LYS A 289 5.85 5.16 8.73
CA LYS A 289 5.23 4.07 9.49
C LYS A 289 5.25 2.77 8.69
N LEU A 290 5.30 1.66 9.41
CA LEU A 290 5.08 0.32 8.88
C LEU A 290 3.87 -0.28 9.56
N TYR A 291 2.94 -0.81 8.79
CA TYR A 291 1.80 -1.56 9.28
C TYR A 291 2.00 -3.04 8.99
N ALA A 292 1.61 -3.87 9.95
CA ALA A 292 1.67 -5.32 9.81
C ALA A 292 0.41 -5.97 10.37
N SER A 293 -0.15 -6.94 9.63
CA SER A 293 -1.20 -7.81 10.12
C SER A 293 -0.62 -9.10 10.69
N PHE A 294 -1.28 -9.63 11.70
CA PHE A 294 -0.92 -10.86 12.38
C PHE A 294 -2.16 -11.70 12.60
N TYR A 295 -2.05 -13.02 12.50
CA TYR A 295 -3.13 -13.94 12.82
C TYR A 295 -2.68 -15.01 13.79
N ASP A 296 -3.59 -15.47 14.65
CA ASP A 296 -3.33 -16.49 15.65
C ASP A 296 -3.40 -17.89 15.02
N VAL A 297 -2.37 -18.69 15.22
CA VAL A 297 -2.26 -20.07 14.72
C VAL A 297 -2.29 -21.11 15.82
N THR A 298 -2.44 -20.69 17.07
CA THR A 298 -2.36 -21.60 18.24
C THR A 298 -3.69 -21.96 18.82
N SER A 299 -4.73 -21.15 18.56
CA SER A 299 -6.08 -21.41 19.03
C SER A 299 -6.74 -22.49 18.17
N ASP A 300 -7.44 -23.41 18.82
CA ASP A 300 -8.33 -24.32 18.11
C ASP A 300 -9.53 -23.52 17.56
N TYR A 301 -9.98 -23.87 16.37
CA TYR A 301 -11.22 -23.33 15.82
C TYR A 301 -12.36 -23.41 16.85
N PRO A 302 -13.15 -22.35 17.14
CA PRO A 302 -13.31 -21.07 16.40
C PRO A 302 -12.55 -19.86 16.96
N ASP A 303 -11.59 -20.02 17.85
CA ASP A 303 -11.03 -18.94 18.67
C ASP A 303 -9.84 -18.20 18.01
N TRP A 304 -9.80 -18.14 16.68
CA TRP A 304 -8.74 -17.46 15.97
C TRP A 304 -8.93 -15.95 16.00
N HIS A 305 -7.82 -15.22 16.12
CA HIS A 305 -7.78 -13.77 16.23
C HIS A 305 -6.84 -13.14 15.21
N SER A 306 -7.08 -11.91 14.83
CA SER A 306 -6.10 -11.13 14.07
C SER A 306 -5.80 -9.81 14.76
N LYS A 307 -4.59 -9.30 14.53
CA LYS A 307 -4.12 -8.02 15.05
C LYS A 307 -3.54 -7.19 13.92
N ILE A 308 -3.68 -5.89 14.01
CA ILE A 308 -2.98 -4.93 13.16
C ILE A 308 -2.13 -4.07 14.06
N TYR A 309 -0.83 -4.02 13.77
CA TYR A 309 0.12 -3.17 14.46
C TYR A 309 0.69 -2.11 13.53
N GLN A 310 1.03 -0.97 14.12
CA GLN A 310 1.82 0.09 13.52
C GLN A 310 3.17 0.18 14.23
N TYR A 311 4.23 0.43 13.46
CA TYR A 311 5.58 0.70 13.93
C TYR A 311 6.03 2.06 13.40
N ASP A 312 6.72 2.86 14.22
CA ASP A 312 7.30 4.15 13.84
C ASP A 312 8.73 3.93 13.31
N LEU A 313 8.97 4.34 12.07
CA LEU A 313 10.25 4.21 11.39
C LEU A 313 11.08 5.50 11.39
N SER A 314 10.67 6.52 12.14
CA SER A 314 11.37 7.82 12.20
C SER A 314 12.82 7.71 12.67
N ILE A 315 13.14 6.67 13.44
CA ILE A 315 14.49 6.34 13.89
C ILE A 315 14.79 4.89 13.50
N TYR A 316 15.79 4.70 12.65
CA TYR A 316 16.20 3.38 12.18
C TYR A 316 17.04 2.66 13.23
N ASP A 317 16.37 2.11 14.23
CA ASP A 317 16.97 1.32 15.32
C ASP A 317 15.99 0.24 15.78
N SER A 318 16.45 -1.00 15.91
CA SER A 318 15.59 -2.15 16.19
C SER A 318 14.84 -2.03 17.52
N VAL A 319 15.48 -1.51 18.56
CA VAL A 319 14.88 -1.33 19.90
C VAL A 319 13.82 -0.22 19.86
N THR A 320 14.14 0.88 19.18
CA THR A 320 13.25 2.04 19.05
C THR A 320 12.00 1.65 18.25
N ILE A 321 12.18 0.99 17.08
CA ILE A 321 11.08 0.53 16.26
C ILE A 321 10.21 -0.49 17.01
N ALA A 322 10.83 -1.50 17.65
CA ALA A 322 10.08 -2.50 18.42
C ALA A 322 9.29 -1.88 19.58
N SER A 323 9.87 -0.86 20.26
CA SER A 323 9.22 -0.16 21.36
C SER A 323 8.08 0.76 20.92
N SER A 324 8.04 1.17 19.64
CA SER A 324 6.98 1.99 19.07
C SER A 324 5.73 1.19 18.69
N LYS A 325 5.79 -0.14 18.76
CA LYS A 325 4.71 -1.05 18.40
C LYS A 325 3.39 -0.61 19.05
N THR A 326 2.43 -0.24 18.23
CA THR A 326 1.11 0.22 18.67
C THR A 326 0.02 -0.67 18.07
N LEU A 327 -0.85 -1.22 18.92
CA LEU A 327 -2.00 -2.00 18.48
C LEU A 327 -3.04 -1.06 17.86
N ILE A 328 -3.35 -1.25 16.59
CA ILE A 328 -4.33 -0.47 15.85
C ILE A 328 -5.70 -1.15 15.91
N HIS A 329 -5.72 -2.47 15.72
CA HIS A 329 -6.95 -3.26 15.76
C HIS A 329 -6.70 -4.68 16.28
N TYR A 330 -7.73 -5.24 16.90
CA TYR A 330 -7.78 -6.61 17.38
C TYR A 330 -9.16 -7.19 17.14
N THR A 331 -9.22 -8.33 16.46
CA THR A 331 -10.47 -9.08 16.28
C THR A 331 -10.68 -10.00 17.46
N ASP A 332 -11.75 -9.81 18.21
CA ASP A 332 -12.12 -10.64 19.36
C ASP A 332 -12.93 -11.86 18.89
N SER A 333 -12.71 -13.02 19.51
CA SER A 333 -13.49 -14.26 19.33
C SER A 333 -14.99 -14.11 19.63
N THR A 334 -15.38 -13.08 20.34
CA THR A 334 -16.79 -12.76 20.58
C THR A 334 -17.48 -12.12 19.38
N ASN A 335 -16.72 -11.71 18.35
CA ASN A 335 -17.28 -11.18 17.11
C ASN A 335 -17.83 -12.33 16.26
N PRO A 336 -19.15 -12.40 16.01
CA PRO A 336 -19.77 -13.48 15.24
C PRO A 336 -19.30 -13.54 13.78
N ASP A 337 -18.74 -12.44 13.25
CA ASP A 337 -18.26 -12.34 11.87
C ASP A 337 -16.84 -12.90 11.68
N LEU A 338 -16.11 -13.27 12.75
CA LEU A 338 -14.77 -13.87 12.79
C LEU A 338 -13.90 -13.49 11.57
N THR A 339 -13.61 -12.20 11.44
CA THR A 339 -12.91 -11.64 10.29
C THR A 339 -11.41 -11.60 10.55
N TYR A 340 -10.60 -12.11 9.60
CA TYR A 340 -9.14 -11.98 9.61
C TYR A 340 -8.72 -10.86 8.68
N TYR A 341 -7.81 -10.02 9.14
CA TYR A 341 -7.16 -8.98 8.37
C TYR A 341 -5.78 -9.47 7.94
N LEU A 342 -5.55 -9.56 6.63
CA LEU A 342 -4.37 -10.20 6.06
C LEU A 342 -3.61 -9.27 5.11
N GLY A 343 -3.80 -9.37 3.80
CA GLY A 343 -3.07 -8.58 2.81
C GLY A 343 -3.34 -7.08 2.93
N MET A 344 -2.32 -6.26 2.70
CA MET A 344 -2.37 -4.81 2.80
C MET A 344 -1.83 -4.15 1.54
N GLN A 345 -2.47 -3.04 1.11
CA GLN A 345 -2.02 -2.26 -0.04
C GLN A 345 -2.40 -0.78 0.12
N VAL A 346 -1.49 0.11 -0.26
CA VAL A 346 -1.77 1.55 -0.38
C VAL A 346 -2.59 1.79 -1.63
N GLY A 347 -3.68 2.56 -1.50
CA GLY A 347 -4.45 3.07 -2.63
C GLY A 347 -3.84 4.35 -3.20
N SER A 348 -4.18 4.68 -4.43
CA SER A 348 -3.76 5.96 -5.03
C SER A 348 -4.41 7.19 -4.38
N ASP A 349 -5.30 7.00 -3.41
CA ASP A 349 -5.92 8.03 -2.55
C ASP A 349 -5.24 8.14 -1.17
N GLU A 350 -4.00 7.63 -1.02
CA GLU A 350 -3.16 7.69 0.19
C GLU A 350 -3.69 6.90 1.40
N LYS A 351 -4.73 6.09 1.22
CA LYS A 351 -5.24 5.22 2.28
C LYS A 351 -4.62 3.84 2.18
N ILE A 352 -4.61 3.12 3.29
CA ILE A 352 -4.25 1.71 3.31
C ILE A 352 -5.54 0.89 3.32
N TYR A 353 -5.66 -0.02 2.37
CA TYR A 353 -6.71 -1.00 2.27
C TYR A 353 -6.22 -2.34 2.80
N ILE A 354 -7.08 -3.05 3.52
CA ILE A 354 -6.72 -4.30 4.18
C ILE A 354 -7.74 -5.36 3.81
N ALA A 355 -7.26 -6.39 3.13
CA ALA A 355 -8.05 -7.56 2.78
C ALA A 355 -8.48 -8.30 4.05
N ASN A 356 -9.69 -8.81 4.02
CA ASN A 356 -10.21 -9.63 5.10
C ASN A 356 -10.85 -10.90 4.54
N THR A 357 -10.77 -11.95 5.30
CA THR A 357 -11.42 -13.23 4.97
C THR A 357 -12.18 -13.74 6.16
N ASN A 358 -13.21 -14.55 5.91
CA ASN A 358 -13.94 -15.25 6.94
C ASN A 358 -13.22 -16.53 7.31
N ASN A 359 -13.45 -16.97 8.52
CA ASN A 359 -13.03 -18.28 8.94
C ASN A 359 -13.62 -19.39 8.03
N ARG A 360 -12.80 -20.36 7.70
CA ARG A 360 -13.12 -21.50 6.81
C ARG A 360 -14.43 -22.17 7.24
N GLY A 361 -15.46 -22.07 6.40
CA GLY A 361 -16.74 -22.74 6.58
C GLY A 361 -17.98 -21.87 6.70
N LEU A 362 -17.86 -20.57 6.77
CA LEU A 362 -18.98 -19.66 6.59
C LEU A 362 -19.29 -19.52 5.08
N SER A 363 -20.54 -19.58 4.72
CA SER A 363 -21.02 -19.67 3.33
C SER A 363 -20.91 -18.38 2.53
N ALA A 364 -20.38 -17.30 3.09
CA ALA A 364 -20.23 -16.01 2.43
C ALA A 364 -18.91 -15.34 2.82
N TYR A 365 -18.13 -14.92 1.84
CA TYR A 365 -16.96 -14.07 2.03
C TYR A 365 -17.40 -12.64 2.41
N PRO A 366 -16.57 -11.87 3.15
CA PRO A 366 -16.86 -10.47 3.45
C PRO A 366 -17.05 -9.64 2.16
N ASP A 367 -18.08 -8.81 2.16
CA ASP A 367 -18.38 -7.88 1.07
C ASP A 367 -17.81 -6.48 1.30
N THR A 368 -17.02 -6.34 2.36
CA THR A 368 -16.30 -5.12 2.74
C THR A 368 -14.85 -5.42 3.03
N ILE A 369 -13.97 -4.43 2.87
CA ILE A 369 -12.58 -4.47 3.34
C ILE A 369 -12.32 -3.32 4.32
N ALA A 370 -11.30 -3.48 5.18
CA ALA A 370 -10.93 -2.45 6.12
C ALA A 370 -10.07 -1.36 5.47
N VAL A 371 -10.09 -0.16 6.07
CA VAL A 371 -9.37 1.01 5.59
C VAL A 371 -8.68 1.73 6.74
N ILE A 372 -7.42 2.11 6.57
CA ILE A 372 -6.73 3.10 7.39
C ILE A 372 -6.73 4.42 6.62
N THR A 373 -7.44 5.42 7.15
CA THR A 373 -7.72 6.67 6.42
C THR A 373 -6.54 7.64 6.45
N TYR A 374 -5.80 7.70 7.55
CA TYR A 374 -4.67 8.64 7.75
C TYR A 374 -3.40 7.88 8.16
N PRO A 375 -2.84 7.05 7.28
CA PRO A 375 -1.79 6.10 7.64
C PRO A 375 -0.47 6.73 8.07
N ASN A 376 -0.24 8.01 7.80
CA ASN A 376 0.94 8.75 8.24
C ASN A 376 0.86 9.17 9.73
N LEU A 377 -0.34 9.12 10.34
CA LEU A 377 -0.54 9.51 11.74
C LEU A 377 -0.21 8.37 12.70
N LEU A 378 0.20 8.73 13.91
CA LEU A 378 0.66 7.78 14.92
C LEU A 378 -0.51 7.14 15.67
N GLY A 379 -0.42 5.84 15.89
CA GLY A 379 -1.36 5.08 16.71
C GLY A 379 -2.79 5.16 16.19
N LEU A 380 -3.77 5.29 17.07
CA LEU A 380 -5.19 5.30 16.71
C LEU A 380 -5.63 6.51 15.89
N GLU A 381 -4.79 7.54 15.81
CA GLU A 381 -5.06 8.70 14.95
C GLU A 381 -5.00 8.36 13.45
N CYS A 382 -4.38 7.21 13.10
CA CYS A 382 -4.41 6.69 11.73
C CYS A 382 -5.82 6.34 11.23
N CYS A 383 -6.81 6.26 12.13
CA CYS A 383 -8.22 6.02 11.86
C CYS A 383 -8.47 4.72 11.06
N PHE A 384 -8.40 3.59 11.77
CA PHE A 384 -8.78 2.29 11.23
C PHE A 384 -10.30 2.13 11.21
N ILE A 385 -10.84 1.65 10.09
CA ILE A 385 -12.26 1.41 9.87
C ILE A 385 -12.45 -0.02 9.42
N GLU A 386 -13.12 -0.82 10.24
CA GLU A 386 -13.28 -2.26 10.05
C GLU A 386 -14.04 -2.62 8.75
N LYS A 387 -15.13 -1.93 8.46
CA LYS A 387 -15.92 -2.06 7.23
C LYS A 387 -15.78 -0.77 6.43
N GLY A 388 -14.56 -0.46 6.02
CA GLY A 388 -14.18 0.85 5.47
C GLY A 388 -14.73 1.10 4.08
N ILE A 389 -14.86 0.07 3.25
CA ILE A 389 -15.46 0.18 1.93
C ILE A 389 -16.21 -1.11 1.56
N TYR A 390 -17.42 -0.93 1.02
CA TYR A 390 -18.21 -2.01 0.44
C TYR A 390 -17.67 -2.32 -0.96
N ILE A 391 -17.37 -3.59 -1.26
CA ILE A 391 -16.80 -4.03 -2.54
C ILE A 391 -17.76 -4.87 -3.39
N GLY A 392 -19.00 -5.09 -2.92
CA GLY A 392 -20.07 -5.76 -3.63
C GLY A 392 -19.94 -7.27 -3.81
N SER A 393 -18.75 -7.83 -3.62
CA SER A 393 -18.45 -9.27 -3.69
C SER A 393 -17.32 -9.64 -2.72
N GLY A 394 -17.03 -10.93 -2.58
CA GLY A 394 -16.24 -11.44 -1.48
C GLY A 394 -14.77 -11.04 -1.47
N SER A 395 -14.32 -10.39 -0.40
CA SER A 395 -12.92 -10.26 -0.07
C SER A 395 -12.31 -11.62 0.26
N GLN A 396 -11.02 -11.77 -0.03
CA GLN A 396 -10.20 -12.93 0.36
C GLN A 396 -8.89 -12.45 1.02
N ALA A 397 -7.85 -13.29 1.07
CA ALA A 397 -6.65 -12.98 1.86
C ALA A 397 -5.74 -11.91 1.24
N GLY A 398 -5.81 -11.66 -0.06
CA GLY A 398 -4.88 -10.79 -0.78
C GLY A 398 -5.51 -9.59 -1.48
N LEU A 399 -4.65 -8.62 -1.80
CA LEU A 399 -4.93 -7.45 -2.64
C LEU A 399 -3.91 -7.41 -3.79
N PRO A 400 -4.18 -6.66 -4.88
CA PRO A 400 -3.26 -6.61 -6.01
C PRO A 400 -1.88 -6.12 -5.61
N ASN A 401 -0.86 -6.80 -6.14
CA ASN A 401 0.53 -6.44 -5.94
C ASN A 401 0.96 -5.44 -7.03
N PHE A 402 1.70 -4.40 -6.63
CA PHE A 402 2.20 -3.34 -7.52
C PHE A 402 3.69 -3.09 -7.27
N VAL A 403 4.33 -2.37 -8.18
CA VAL A 403 5.66 -1.79 -7.95
C VAL A 403 5.52 -0.74 -6.84
N ASP A 404 6.14 -0.98 -5.69
CA ASP A 404 5.94 -0.14 -4.49
C ASP A 404 6.33 1.33 -4.75
N SER A 405 7.35 1.60 -5.56
CA SER A 405 7.77 2.95 -5.89
C SER A 405 6.80 3.72 -6.82
N TYR A 406 5.77 3.10 -7.37
CA TYR A 406 4.69 3.84 -8.06
C TYR A 406 3.95 4.78 -7.11
N PHE A 407 4.00 4.51 -5.82
CA PHE A 407 3.38 5.32 -4.77
C PHE A 407 4.31 6.41 -4.20
N ASN A 408 5.56 6.55 -4.69
CA ASN A 408 6.50 7.55 -4.19
C ASN A 408 6.22 8.95 -4.74
N GLY A 409 5.79 9.87 -3.87
CA GLY A 409 5.64 11.31 -4.18
C GLY A 409 4.62 11.64 -5.28
N ALA A 410 3.83 10.68 -5.73
CA ALA A 410 2.85 10.85 -6.79
C ALA A 410 1.56 11.57 -6.34
N TRP A 411 1.46 11.90 -5.10
CA TRP A 411 0.33 12.53 -4.46
C TRP A 411 0.09 13.99 -4.88
N LEU A 412 0.88 14.51 -5.80
CA LEU A 412 0.79 15.89 -6.21
C LEU A 412 0.22 16.02 -7.62
N SER A 413 -0.95 16.54 -7.64
CA SER A 413 -1.70 17.18 -8.71
C SER A 413 -2.46 16.25 -9.63
N PRO A 414 -3.79 16.40 -9.65
CA PRO A 414 -4.52 16.15 -10.86
C PRO A 414 -3.84 16.93 -11.98
N CYS A 415 -3.79 16.38 -13.19
CA CYS A 415 -3.46 17.15 -14.38
C CYS A 415 -4.27 18.44 -14.30
N THR A 416 -3.58 19.53 -14.00
CA THR A 416 -4.21 20.79 -13.69
C THR A 416 -5.00 21.30 -14.87
N THR A 417 -6.27 21.54 -14.65
CA THR A 417 -6.89 22.82 -14.98
C THR A 417 -8.19 23.08 -14.23
N ASN A 418 -8.50 22.36 -13.17
CA ASN A 418 -9.55 22.84 -12.27
C ASN A 418 -9.27 22.31 -10.87
N ILE A 419 -9.11 23.21 -9.92
CA ILE A 419 -9.19 22.88 -8.49
C ILE A 419 -10.66 22.64 -8.19
N GLU A 420 -11.13 21.44 -8.46
CA GLU A 420 -12.37 20.95 -7.87
C GLU A 420 -11.98 20.18 -6.61
N ILE A 421 -12.21 20.80 -5.48
CA ILE A 421 -12.23 20.09 -4.19
C ILE A 421 -13.52 19.30 -4.22
N SER A 422 -13.43 17.98 -4.51
CA SER A 422 -14.60 17.12 -4.45
C SER A 422 -15.00 16.94 -2.99
N GLU A 423 -16.13 17.52 -2.63
CA GLU A 423 -16.84 17.15 -1.41
C GLU A 423 -17.48 15.77 -1.65
N ASN A 424 -16.81 14.70 -1.26
CA ASN A 424 -17.46 13.39 -1.16
C ASN A 424 -17.74 13.10 0.30
N THR A 425 -19.01 13.25 0.64
CA THR A 425 -19.60 12.83 1.89
C THR A 425 -20.01 11.37 1.78
N GLU A 426 -19.21 10.46 2.33
CA GLU A 426 -19.73 9.17 2.81
C GLU A 426 -19.17 8.89 4.21
N ASN A 427 -20.07 8.50 5.08
CA ASN A 427 -19.95 8.42 6.54
C ASN A 427 -18.85 7.48 7.01
N ILE A 428 -17.75 8.03 7.45
CA ILE A 428 -16.68 7.31 8.12
C ILE A 428 -16.57 7.81 9.57
N ASN A 429 -16.51 6.91 10.51
CA ASN A 429 -16.59 7.19 11.95
C ASN A 429 -15.56 8.18 12.54
N CYS A 430 -14.62 8.69 11.75
CA CYS A 430 -13.67 9.72 12.12
C CYS A 430 -13.89 11.07 11.40
N GLU A 431 -14.94 11.22 10.59
CA GLU A 431 -15.19 12.46 9.87
C GLU A 431 -15.71 13.58 10.75
N VAL A 432 -15.23 14.78 10.42
CA VAL A 432 -15.80 16.05 10.86
C VAL A 432 -16.67 16.58 9.71
N ASN A 433 -17.98 16.71 9.96
CA ASN A 433 -18.89 17.28 8.99
C ASN A 433 -19.07 18.79 9.25
N VAL A 434 -18.98 19.57 8.17
CA VAL A 434 -19.15 21.03 8.22
C VAL A 434 -20.26 21.43 7.25
N TYR A 435 -21.43 21.79 7.77
CA TYR A 435 -22.62 22.07 6.96
C TYR A 435 -23.52 23.14 7.59
N PRO A 436 -24.09 24.06 6.76
CA PRO A 436 -23.85 24.25 5.33
C PRO A 436 -22.47 24.86 5.02
N ASN A 437 -21.90 24.49 3.89
CA ASN A 437 -20.70 25.11 3.33
C ASN A 437 -20.83 25.10 1.78
N PRO A 438 -20.99 26.26 1.10
CA PRO A 438 -20.96 27.62 1.62
C PRO A 438 -22.11 27.99 2.58
N PHE A 439 -21.91 29.03 3.41
CA PHE A 439 -22.92 29.54 4.34
C PHE A 439 -23.01 31.09 4.30
N SER A 440 -24.21 31.61 4.67
CA SER A 440 -24.49 33.05 4.74
C SER A 440 -24.66 33.57 6.17
N ASP A 441 -25.18 32.73 7.06
CA ASP A 441 -25.45 33.10 8.44
C ASP A 441 -24.61 32.31 9.45
N TYR A 442 -24.58 30.99 9.31
CA TYR A 442 -23.81 30.09 10.18
C TYR A 442 -23.51 28.77 9.48
N THR A 443 -22.50 28.07 9.99
CA THR A 443 -22.22 26.66 9.66
C THR A 443 -22.01 25.84 10.93
N ASP A 444 -22.45 24.61 10.93
CA ASP A 444 -22.28 23.66 12.03
C ASP A 444 -21.10 22.73 11.74
N ILE A 445 -20.28 22.51 12.75
CA ILE A 445 -19.18 21.53 12.75
C ILE A 445 -19.63 20.36 13.62
N ASP A 446 -19.86 19.21 12.99
CA ASP A 446 -20.19 17.98 13.69
C ASP A 446 -18.90 17.19 13.98
N LEU A 447 -18.59 17.08 15.26
CA LEU A 447 -17.45 16.37 15.82
C LEU A 447 -17.88 15.02 16.45
N SER A 448 -19.14 14.61 16.29
CA SER A 448 -19.71 13.46 17.03
C SER A 448 -18.98 12.16 16.72
N ASN A 449 -18.59 11.94 15.46
CA ASN A 449 -17.85 10.74 15.05
C ASN A 449 -16.41 10.77 15.55
N MET A 450 -15.75 11.91 15.48
CA MET A 450 -14.42 12.10 16.04
C MET A 450 -14.41 11.87 17.56
N ARG A 451 -15.44 12.29 18.28
CA ARG A 451 -15.58 12.14 19.74
C ARG A 451 -15.77 10.70 20.21
N LYS A 452 -16.23 9.80 19.37
CA LYS A 452 -16.31 8.37 19.70
C LYS A 452 -14.91 7.73 19.78
N THR A 453 -13.96 8.29 19.04
CA THR A 453 -12.60 7.75 18.88
C THR A 453 -11.57 8.53 19.70
N LEU A 454 -11.75 9.86 19.85
CA LEU A 454 -10.80 10.75 20.53
C LEU A 454 -11.45 11.39 21.76
N SER A 455 -10.80 11.28 22.90
CA SER A 455 -11.19 11.97 24.15
C SER A 455 -10.33 13.23 24.31
N GLY A 456 -10.96 14.36 24.68
CA GLY A 456 -10.24 15.61 24.96
C GLY A 456 -10.85 16.84 24.32
N THR A 457 -10.18 17.97 24.48
CA THR A 457 -10.61 19.26 23.93
C THR A 457 -10.20 19.40 22.47
N SER A 458 -11.10 19.85 21.60
CA SER A 458 -10.79 20.20 20.22
C SER A 458 -10.54 21.69 20.10
N ASN A 459 -9.44 22.06 19.51
CA ASN A 459 -9.10 23.46 19.15
C ASN A 459 -9.53 23.71 17.72
N ILE A 460 -10.39 24.72 17.52
CA ILE A 460 -10.94 25.12 16.22
C ILE A 460 -10.32 26.46 15.84
N LYS A 461 -9.69 26.55 14.67
CA LYS A 461 -9.11 27.78 14.13
C LYS A 461 -9.61 28.01 12.72
N LEU A 462 -9.89 29.27 12.40
CA LEU A 462 -10.21 29.73 11.06
C LEU A 462 -9.15 30.72 10.62
N TYR A 463 -8.58 30.52 9.44
CA TYR A 463 -7.55 31.36 8.86
C TYR A 463 -8.08 32.05 7.61
N ASP A 464 -7.72 33.30 7.39
CA ASP A 464 -7.89 33.99 6.10
C ASP A 464 -6.88 33.50 5.05
N LEU A 465 -7.00 33.97 3.81
CA LEU A 465 -6.09 33.61 2.72
C LEU A 465 -4.63 34.06 2.92
N PHE A 466 -4.39 34.95 3.89
CA PHE A 466 -3.04 35.43 4.25
C PHE A 466 -2.43 34.64 5.41
N GLY A 467 -3.17 33.67 5.97
CA GLY A 467 -2.74 32.87 7.09
C GLY A 467 -2.99 33.51 8.47
N ASN A 468 -3.72 34.63 8.56
CA ASN A 468 -4.09 35.23 9.84
C ASN A 468 -5.24 34.45 10.48
N ILE A 469 -5.17 34.23 11.79
CA ILE A 469 -6.26 33.62 12.56
C ILE A 469 -7.38 34.67 12.71
N VAL A 470 -8.55 34.37 12.16
CA VAL A 470 -9.76 35.23 12.25
C VAL A 470 -10.76 34.71 13.28
N LEU A 471 -10.66 33.43 13.65
CA LEU A 471 -11.42 32.81 14.74
C LEU A 471 -10.58 31.72 15.40
N GLN A 472 -10.59 31.68 16.74
CA GLN A 472 -10.01 30.58 17.51
C GLN A 472 -10.88 30.29 18.72
N THR A 473 -11.18 29.01 18.92
CA THR A 473 -11.97 28.53 20.07
C THR A 473 -11.60 27.11 20.42
N GLU A 474 -12.01 26.70 21.60
CA GLU A 474 -11.89 25.31 22.10
C GLU A 474 -13.27 24.78 22.49
N THR A 475 -13.50 23.49 22.19
CA THR A 475 -14.76 22.84 22.56
C THR A 475 -14.54 21.40 22.99
N ASN A 476 -15.36 20.97 23.96
CA ASN A 476 -15.52 19.56 24.35
C ASN A 476 -16.84 18.97 23.83
N ASN A 477 -17.65 19.78 23.14
CA ASN A 477 -18.93 19.36 22.60
C ASN A 477 -18.76 18.57 21.31
N SER A 478 -19.72 17.72 21.01
CA SER A 478 -19.80 17.00 19.72
C SER A 478 -20.25 17.90 18.57
N TYR A 479 -20.69 19.11 18.85
CA TYR A 479 -21.12 20.10 17.85
C TYR A 479 -20.60 21.48 18.23
N TYR A 480 -20.15 22.23 17.20
CA TYR A 480 -19.77 23.63 17.35
C TYR A 480 -20.32 24.44 16.18
N ARG A 481 -20.86 25.63 16.43
CA ARG A 481 -21.41 26.51 15.40
C ARG A 481 -20.53 27.73 15.20
N ILE A 482 -20.18 27.98 13.94
CA ILE A 482 -19.53 29.23 13.52
C ILE A 482 -20.59 30.13 12.90
N TYR A 483 -20.69 31.36 13.42
CA TYR A 483 -21.55 32.40 12.86
C TYR A 483 -20.72 33.29 11.94
N LYS A 484 -21.37 33.83 10.88
CA LYS A 484 -20.72 34.81 9.97
C LYS A 484 -20.31 36.07 10.72
N GLU A 485 -21.19 36.66 11.55
CA GLU A 485 -20.96 37.87 12.36
C GLU A 485 -20.07 38.90 11.63
N ASP A 486 -18.84 39.13 12.15
CA ASP A 486 -17.89 40.07 11.56
C ASP A 486 -16.96 39.46 10.49
N LEU A 487 -17.14 38.16 10.15
CA LEU A 487 -16.35 37.52 9.08
C LEU A 487 -16.82 38.03 7.71
N LYS A 488 -15.87 38.45 6.89
CA LYS A 488 -16.13 38.91 5.53
C LYS A 488 -16.50 37.74 4.62
N GLU A 489 -17.21 38.03 3.54
CA GLU A 489 -17.43 37.08 2.47
C GLU A 489 -16.07 36.68 1.86
N GLY A 490 -15.91 35.40 1.59
CA GLY A 490 -14.64 34.89 1.06
C GLY A 490 -14.35 33.44 1.42
N ILE A 491 -13.12 33.03 1.14
CA ILE A 491 -12.60 31.67 1.40
C ILE A 491 -11.72 31.73 2.64
N TYR A 492 -11.93 30.76 3.52
CA TYR A 492 -11.18 30.57 4.75
C TYR A 492 -10.69 29.13 4.86
N LEU A 493 -9.61 28.92 5.63
CA LEU A 493 -9.11 27.59 5.98
C LEU A 493 -9.54 27.27 7.42
N LEU A 494 -10.41 26.26 7.56
CA LEU A 494 -10.80 25.73 8.86
C LEU A 494 -9.79 24.65 9.28
N LYS A 495 -9.21 24.80 10.48
CA LYS A 495 -8.37 23.79 11.11
C LYS A 495 -8.97 23.40 12.45
N ILE A 496 -9.17 22.08 12.65
CA ILE A 496 -9.62 21.51 13.91
C ILE A 496 -8.55 20.54 14.39
N GLN A 497 -8.14 20.71 15.63
CA GLN A 497 -7.11 19.87 16.25
C GLN A 497 -7.63 19.30 17.58
N SER A 498 -7.51 17.97 17.75
CA SER A 498 -7.83 17.26 18.99
C SER A 498 -6.76 16.21 19.25
N GLY A 499 -5.92 16.44 20.27
CA GLY A 499 -4.67 15.69 20.40
C GLY A 499 -3.78 15.89 19.19
N ASN A 500 -3.35 14.80 18.59
CA ASN A 500 -2.58 14.83 17.33
C ASN A 500 -3.45 14.80 16.07
N PHE A 501 -4.76 14.58 16.20
CA PHE A 501 -5.67 14.64 15.07
C PHE A 501 -5.82 16.08 14.59
N ILE A 502 -5.63 16.27 13.27
CA ILE A 502 -5.80 17.56 12.60
C ILE A 502 -6.73 17.36 11.41
N TYR A 503 -7.86 18.08 11.43
CA TYR A 503 -8.77 18.20 10.30
C TYR A 503 -8.60 19.59 9.67
N ILE A 504 -8.48 19.63 8.36
CA ILE A 504 -8.38 20.89 7.60
C ILE A 504 -9.42 20.84 6.48
N ASN A 505 -10.20 21.90 6.37
CA ASN A 505 -11.19 22.05 5.30
C ASN A 505 -11.28 23.49 4.85
N LYS A 506 -11.71 23.69 3.61
CA LYS A 506 -12.08 25.01 3.08
C LYS A 506 -13.46 25.39 3.57
N LEU A 507 -13.62 26.61 4.08
CA LEU A 507 -14.89 27.19 4.47
C LEU A 507 -15.20 28.38 3.57
N ILE A 508 -16.40 28.45 3.03
CA ILE A 508 -16.82 29.52 2.12
C ILE A 508 -17.96 30.29 2.79
N ILE A 509 -17.78 31.61 2.90
CA ILE A 509 -18.76 32.55 3.43
C ILE A 509 -19.31 33.40 2.28
N ASN A 510 -20.62 33.33 2.07
CA ASN A 510 -21.36 34.12 1.07
C ASN A 510 -21.91 35.43 1.65
#